data_0fd07fc4f87ff3f8fc5b78e0e779de5e
#
_entry.id   0fd07fc4f87ff3f8fc5b78e0e779de5e
#
_cell.length_a   1.000
_cell.length_b   1.000
_cell.length_c   1.000
_cell.angle_alpha   90.00
_cell.angle_beta   90.00
_cell.angle_gamma   90.00
#
_symmetry.space_group_name_H-M   'P 1'
#
loop_
_entity.id
_entity.type
_entity.pdbx_description
1 polymer ?
#
loop_
_entity_poly.entity_id
_entity_poly.type
_entity_poly.pdbx_seq_one_letter_code
_entity_poly.pdbx_strand_id
1 'polypeptide(L)'
;PTWARSNWQSFSVQIPDNCDQRDVMQKMLDAGVSTRRGIMCAHREAVYSQTPLRAPLPHSEFAQDNRIILPLYPQMTDDDIGAVVDALKLATAK
;
A
#
# COMPACT_ATOMS: atom_id res chain seq x y z
N PRO A 1 0.86 -18.32 -5.64
CA PRO A 1 0.71 -19.76 -5.49
C PRO A 1 -0.02 -20.37 -6.68
N THR A 2 0.22 -21.65 -6.97
CA THR A 2 -0.36 -22.35 -8.12
C THR A 2 -1.89 -22.50 -8.05
N TRP A 3 -2.47 -22.40 -6.86
CA TRP A 3 -3.90 -22.51 -6.60
C TRP A 3 -4.66 -21.17 -6.69
N ALA A 4 -3.96 -20.06 -6.91
CA ALA A 4 -4.56 -18.73 -6.96
C ALA A 4 -4.09 -17.96 -8.20
N ARG A 5 -5.01 -17.18 -8.77
CA ARG A 5 -4.74 -16.25 -9.87
C ARG A 5 -5.25 -14.86 -9.50
N SER A 6 -4.35 -13.89 -9.47
CA SER A 6 -4.74 -12.49 -9.24
C SER A 6 -5.44 -11.91 -10.46
N ASN A 7 -6.43 -11.04 -10.22
CA ASN A 7 -7.03 -10.20 -11.25
C ASN A 7 -6.27 -8.89 -11.48
N TRP A 8 -5.22 -8.63 -10.66
CA TRP A 8 -4.35 -7.46 -10.74
C TRP A 8 -5.09 -6.11 -10.69
N GLN A 9 -6.18 -6.05 -9.97
CA GLN A 9 -6.91 -4.80 -9.73
C GLN A 9 -6.05 -3.78 -8.97
N SER A 10 -5.19 -4.26 -8.08
CA SER A 10 -4.21 -3.42 -7.37
C SER A 10 -2.96 -4.21 -7.04
N PHE A 11 -1.84 -3.51 -6.89
CA PHE A 11 -0.56 -4.06 -6.50
C PHE A 11 -0.13 -3.47 -5.15
N SER A 12 -0.33 -4.24 -4.09
CA SER A 12 -0.05 -3.84 -2.72
C SER A 12 1.25 -4.46 -2.23
N VAL A 13 2.15 -3.64 -1.69
CA VAL A 13 3.41 -4.08 -1.11
C VAL A 13 3.47 -3.72 0.37
N GLN A 14 4.09 -4.59 1.17
CA GLN A 14 4.40 -4.28 2.56
C GLN A 14 5.70 -3.47 2.61
N ILE A 15 5.68 -2.38 3.36
CA ILE A 15 6.89 -1.59 3.61
C ILE A 15 7.71 -2.25 4.74
N PRO A 16 9.04 -2.04 4.78
CA PRO A 16 9.87 -2.53 5.87
C PRO A 16 9.41 -2.03 7.25
N ASP A 17 9.52 -2.87 8.27
CA ASP A 17 9.05 -2.57 9.64
C ASP A 17 9.71 -1.32 10.27
N ASN A 18 10.88 -0.95 9.78
CA ASN A 18 11.61 0.24 10.24
C ASN A 18 11.25 1.53 9.47
N CYS A 19 10.26 1.48 8.59
CA CYS A 19 9.80 2.61 7.80
C CYS A 19 8.41 3.05 8.24
N ASP A 20 8.17 4.37 8.26
CA ASP A 20 6.83 4.92 8.42
C ASP A 20 6.11 4.99 7.08
N GLN A 21 4.86 4.55 7.03
CA GLN A 21 4.05 4.49 5.81
C GLN A 21 3.91 5.85 5.13
N ARG A 22 3.62 6.90 5.92
CA ARG A 22 3.39 8.24 5.37
C ARG A 22 4.69 8.87 4.87
N ASP A 23 5.79 8.62 5.57
CA ASP A 23 7.11 9.09 5.15
C ASP A 23 7.53 8.45 3.82
N VAL A 24 7.36 7.13 3.68
CA VAL A 24 7.61 6.43 2.42
C VAL A 24 6.75 6.98 1.29
N MET A 25 5.44 7.15 1.53
CA MET A 25 4.53 7.72 0.52
C MET A 25 4.93 9.14 0.12
N GLN A 26 5.34 9.98 1.07
CA GLN A 26 5.78 11.34 0.78
C GLN A 26 7.06 11.35 -0.05
N LYS A 27 8.05 10.55 0.32
CA LYS A 27 9.30 10.43 -0.45
C LYS A 27 9.06 9.93 -1.88
N MET A 28 8.16 8.98 -2.06
CA MET A 28 7.77 8.51 -3.40
C MET A 28 7.08 9.61 -4.20
N LEU A 29 6.19 10.39 -3.56
CA LEU A 29 5.53 11.53 -4.21
C LEU A 29 6.54 12.60 -4.63
N ASP A 30 7.52 12.90 -3.78
CA ASP A 30 8.60 13.86 -4.08
C ASP A 30 9.47 13.37 -5.27
N ALA A 31 9.58 12.05 -5.45
CA ALA A 31 10.20 11.42 -6.62
C ALA A 31 9.26 11.30 -7.84
N GLY A 32 8.07 11.90 -7.79
CA GLY A 32 7.11 11.90 -8.90
C GLY A 32 6.22 10.66 -9.00
N VAL A 33 6.21 9.78 -7.97
CA VAL A 33 5.41 8.55 -7.94
C VAL A 33 4.32 8.66 -6.89
N SER A 34 3.07 8.79 -7.34
CA SER A 34 1.90 8.80 -6.45
C SER A 34 1.55 7.38 -6.00
N THR A 35 1.35 7.19 -4.71
CA THR A 35 0.93 5.93 -4.11
C THR A 35 -0.32 6.12 -3.25
N ARG A 36 -0.92 5.03 -2.83
CA ARG A 36 -2.03 5.04 -1.87
C ARG A 36 -1.67 4.18 -0.67
N ARG A 37 -2.21 4.53 0.49
CA ARG A 37 -2.13 3.66 1.67
C ARG A 37 -2.88 2.34 1.41
N GLY A 38 -2.65 1.32 2.23
CA GLY A 38 -3.39 0.08 2.19
C GLY A 38 -4.91 0.29 2.24
N ILE A 39 -5.67 -0.69 1.79
CA ILE A 39 -7.13 -0.62 1.74
C ILE A 39 -7.67 -0.30 3.13
N MET A 40 -8.56 0.69 3.19
CA MET A 40 -9.14 1.18 4.43
C MET A 40 -10.00 0.13 5.12
N CYS A 41 -9.86 0.04 6.44
CA CYS A 41 -10.68 -0.82 7.27
C CYS A 41 -12.02 -0.12 7.58
N ALA A 42 -13.13 -0.69 7.15
CA ALA A 42 -14.45 -0.10 7.35
C ALA A 42 -14.76 0.18 8.84
N HIS A 43 -14.33 -0.69 9.74
CA HIS A 43 -14.57 -0.55 11.19
C HIS A 43 -13.83 0.64 11.82
N ARG A 44 -12.83 1.21 11.14
CA ARG A 44 -12.10 2.42 11.58
C ARG A 44 -12.72 3.71 11.04
N GLU A 45 -13.69 3.62 10.14
CA GLU A 45 -14.37 4.79 9.60
C GLU A 45 -15.34 5.38 10.64
N ALA A 46 -15.45 6.71 10.67
CA ALA A 46 -16.21 7.43 11.68
C ALA A 46 -17.68 6.95 11.78
N VAL A 47 -18.29 6.59 10.65
CA VAL A 47 -19.68 6.10 10.60
C VAL A 47 -19.89 4.80 11.38
N TYR A 48 -18.83 3.99 11.56
CA TYR A 48 -18.88 2.72 12.28
C TYR A 48 -18.26 2.80 13.69
N SER A 49 -17.80 3.97 14.14
CA SER A 49 -17.08 4.12 15.41
C SER A 49 -17.86 3.65 16.64
N GLN A 50 -19.20 3.64 16.57
CA GLN A 50 -20.09 3.17 17.64
C GLN A 50 -20.58 1.73 17.44
N THR A 51 -20.18 1.08 16.37
CA THR A 51 -20.58 -0.31 16.07
C THR A 51 -19.58 -1.28 16.69
N PRO A 52 -19.99 -2.13 17.64
CA PRO A 52 -19.07 -3.09 18.25
C PRO A 52 -18.63 -4.14 17.23
N LEU A 53 -17.33 -4.44 17.23
CA LEU A 53 -16.77 -5.53 16.42
C LEU A 53 -17.13 -6.89 17.03
N ARG A 54 -17.44 -7.86 16.17
CA ARG A 54 -17.64 -9.25 16.60
C ARG A 54 -16.33 -9.92 17.05
N ALA A 55 -15.22 -9.49 16.46
CA ALA A 55 -13.87 -9.96 16.76
C ALA A 55 -12.84 -8.90 16.36
N PRO A 56 -11.63 -8.89 16.97
CA PRO A 56 -10.52 -8.06 16.52
C PRO A 56 -10.11 -8.39 15.08
N LEU A 57 -9.65 -7.39 14.35
CA LEU A 57 -9.22 -7.51 12.94
C LEU A 57 -7.74 -7.09 12.77
N PRO A 58 -6.79 -7.69 13.51
CA PRO A 58 -5.41 -7.22 13.53
C PRO A 58 -4.71 -7.32 12.18
N HIS A 59 -5.02 -8.33 11.37
CA HIS A 59 -4.41 -8.47 10.04
C HIS A 59 -4.89 -7.41 9.05
N SER A 60 -6.17 -7.05 9.11
CA SER A 60 -6.73 -5.98 8.28
C SER A 60 -6.14 -4.63 8.68
N GLU A 61 -6.04 -4.36 9.97
CA GLU A 61 -5.44 -3.14 10.51
C GLU A 61 -3.96 -3.04 10.16
N PHE A 62 -3.21 -4.13 10.33
CA PHE A 62 -1.81 -4.20 9.91
C PHE A 62 -1.66 -3.91 8.41
N ALA A 63 -2.50 -4.51 7.57
CA ALA A 63 -2.45 -4.29 6.12
C ALA A 63 -2.75 -2.83 5.76
N GLN A 64 -3.70 -2.18 6.42
CA GLN A 64 -3.96 -0.76 6.21
C GLN A 64 -2.77 0.12 6.59
N ASP A 65 -2.11 -0.16 7.70
CA ASP A 65 -1.10 0.70 8.30
C ASP A 65 0.31 0.49 7.72
N ASN A 66 0.59 -0.72 7.23
CA ASN A 66 1.95 -1.14 6.85
C ASN A 66 2.09 -1.52 5.37
N ARG A 67 1.09 -1.26 4.55
CA ARG A 67 1.16 -1.50 3.11
C ARG A 67 0.84 -0.24 2.32
N ILE A 68 1.44 -0.14 1.15
CA ILE A 68 1.12 0.89 0.16
C ILE A 68 0.72 0.22 -1.16
N ILE A 69 -0.12 0.91 -1.92
CA ILE A 69 -0.55 0.49 -3.25
C ILE A 69 0.26 1.28 -4.26
N LEU A 70 1.02 0.55 -5.08
CA LEU A 70 1.84 1.10 -6.15
C LEU A 70 1.00 1.37 -7.40
N PRO A 71 1.44 2.29 -8.29
CA PRO A 71 0.80 2.51 -9.57
C PRO A 71 0.72 1.21 -10.39
N LEU A 72 -0.45 0.95 -10.95
CA LEU A 72 -0.68 -0.18 -11.86
C LEU A 72 -1.77 0.19 -12.86
N TYR A 73 -1.42 0.25 -14.15
CA TYR A 73 -2.34 0.54 -15.24
C TYR A 73 -1.87 -0.11 -16.54
N PRO A 74 -2.78 -0.40 -17.50
CA PRO A 74 -2.44 -1.22 -18.66
C PRO A 74 -1.36 -0.63 -19.59
N GLN A 75 -1.21 0.68 -19.62
CA GLN A 75 -0.25 1.39 -20.49
C GLN A 75 1.13 1.59 -19.86
N MET A 76 1.39 1.02 -18.67
CA MET A 76 2.72 1.12 -18.05
C MET A 76 3.79 0.55 -18.97
N THR A 77 4.84 1.33 -19.17
CA THR A 77 6.06 0.90 -19.86
C THR A 77 7.05 0.29 -18.86
N ASP A 78 8.07 -0.39 -19.37
CA ASP A 78 9.16 -0.90 -18.52
C ASP A 78 9.90 0.24 -17.82
N ASP A 79 10.02 1.41 -18.44
CA ASP A 79 10.62 2.62 -17.84
C ASP A 79 9.74 3.15 -16.67
N ASP A 80 8.42 3.14 -16.82
CA ASP A 80 7.50 3.53 -15.74
C ASP A 80 7.63 2.57 -14.54
N ILE A 81 7.70 1.27 -14.80
CA ILE A 81 7.91 0.25 -13.76
C ILE A 81 9.26 0.47 -13.07
N GLY A 82 10.32 0.73 -13.85
CA GLY A 82 11.65 1.05 -13.33
C GLY A 82 11.62 2.26 -12.40
N ALA A 83 10.98 3.35 -12.83
CA ALA A 83 10.84 4.56 -12.02
C ALA A 83 10.12 4.32 -10.69
N VAL A 84 9.03 3.53 -10.69
CA VAL A 84 8.31 3.16 -9.47
C VAL A 84 9.19 2.34 -8.52
N VAL A 85 9.92 1.36 -9.05
CA VAL A 85 10.81 0.50 -8.25
C VAL A 85 11.95 1.30 -7.64
N ASP A 86 12.56 2.20 -8.42
CA ASP A 86 13.68 3.03 -7.95
C ASP A 86 13.21 4.04 -6.89
N ALA A 87 12.07 4.68 -7.09
CA ALA A 87 11.46 5.55 -6.08
C ALA A 87 11.17 4.79 -4.77
N LEU A 88 10.65 3.57 -4.85
CA LEU A 88 10.39 2.74 -3.67
C LEU A 88 11.69 2.38 -2.94
N LYS A 89 12.72 1.97 -3.67
CA LYS A 89 14.04 1.65 -3.08
C LYS A 89 14.63 2.85 -2.35
N LEU A 90 14.59 4.04 -2.97
CA LEU A 90 15.07 5.28 -2.35
C LEU A 90 14.24 5.66 -1.11
N ALA A 91 12.93 5.55 -1.19
CA ALA A 91 12.03 5.90 -0.08
C ALA A 91 12.18 4.98 1.13
N THR A 92 12.60 3.72 0.91
CA THR A 92 12.80 2.72 1.98
C THR A 92 14.26 2.52 2.37
N ALA A 93 15.20 3.20 1.72
CA ALA A 93 16.61 3.16 2.09
C ALA A 93 16.85 3.74 3.48
N LYS A 94 17.79 3.14 4.17
CA LYS A 94 18.25 3.60 5.49
C LYS A 94 19.31 4.70 5.36
#